data_9bbb537971db454206f287d7675d772f
#
_entry.id   9bbb537971db454206f287d7675d772f
#
_cell.length_a   1.000
_cell.length_b   1.000
_cell.length_c   1.000
_cell.angle_alpha   90.00
_cell.angle_beta   90.00
_cell.angle_gamma   90.00
#
_symmetry.space_group_name_H-M   'P 1'
#
loop_
_entity.id
_entity.type
_entity.pdbx_description
1 polymer ?
#
loop_
_entity_poly.entity_id
_entity_poly.type
_entity_poly.pdbx_seq_one_letter_code
_entity_poly.pdbx_strand_id
1 'polypeptide(L)'
;MDTLDSLFARLQRSTFRSRFRLGVKERQYCIDKGPEVIDSHAADFIANRLAPAQPINDGKQTPMRGHPVFIAQHATATCCRGCLAKWHHIPQGQVLSDEAQLYIVSVIHHWLVIQMNRQDR
;
A
#
# COMPACT_ATOMS: atom_id res chain seq x y z
N MET A 1 -10.32 9.26 13.96
CA MET A 1 -9.73 8.31 12.99
C MET A 1 -10.38 8.52 11.64
N ASP A 2 -9.56 8.68 10.61
CA ASP A 2 -10.08 8.83 9.26
C ASP A 2 -10.71 7.53 8.79
N THR A 3 -11.83 7.66 8.09
CA THR A 3 -12.37 6.51 7.37
C THR A 3 -11.54 6.26 6.12
N LEU A 4 -11.65 5.07 5.55
CA LEU A 4 -11.00 4.78 4.27
C LEU A 4 -11.51 5.72 3.18
N ASP A 5 -12.78 6.08 3.20
CA ASP A 5 -13.33 7.00 2.20
C ASP A 5 -12.65 8.36 2.28
N SER A 6 -12.44 8.88 3.48
CA SER A 6 -11.77 10.16 3.68
C SER A 6 -10.33 10.09 3.21
N LEU A 7 -9.63 9.02 3.56
CA LEU A 7 -8.24 8.81 3.11
C LEU A 7 -8.17 8.77 1.60
N PHE A 8 -9.02 7.99 0.95
CA PHE A 8 -8.97 7.83 -0.50
C PHE A 8 -9.36 9.11 -1.22
N ALA A 9 -10.24 9.93 -0.64
CA ALA A 9 -10.54 11.25 -1.19
C ALA A 9 -9.30 12.13 -1.19
N ARG A 10 -8.51 12.09 -0.11
CA ARG A 10 -7.27 12.87 -0.04
C ARG A 10 -6.22 12.36 -1.03
N LEU A 11 -6.09 11.04 -1.15
CA LEU A 11 -5.16 10.44 -2.11
C LEU A 11 -5.51 10.82 -3.54
N GLN A 12 -6.80 10.87 -3.85
CA GLN A 12 -7.30 11.24 -5.17
C GLN A 12 -6.88 12.67 -5.55
N ARG A 13 -6.75 13.55 -4.58
CA ARG A 13 -6.35 14.94 -4.81
C ARG A 13 -4.84 15.12 -4.96
N SER A 14 -4.06 14.09 -4.65
CA SER A 14 -2.62 14.15 -4.82
C SER A 14 -2.26 13.82 -6.26
N THR A 15 -1.56 14.73 -6.94
CA THR A 15 -1.13 14.50 -8.30
C THR A 15 -0.26 13.24 -8.41
N PHE A 16 0.65 13.08 -7.45
CA PHE A 16 1.54 11.93 -7.47
C PHE A 16 0.80 10.62 -7.18
N ARG A 17 0.00 10.61 -6.09
CA ARG A 17 -0.65 9.37 -5.65
C ARG A 17 -1.77 8.92 -6.60
N SER A 18 -2.51 9.87 -7.15
CA SER A 18 -3.69 9.55 -7.95
C SER A 18 -3.37 8.97 -9.31
N ARG A 19 -2.13 9.07 -9.76
CA ARG A 19 -1.76 8.59 -11.09
C ARG A 19 -1.43 7.09 -11.15
N PHE A 20 -1.29 6.43 -10.02
CA PHE A 20 -0.93 5.01 -10.02
C PHE A 20 -2.10 4.14 -10.50
N ARG A 21 -1.77 3.16 -11.32
CA ARG A 21 -2.73 2.21 -11.89
C ARG A 21 -2.07 0.85 -11.99
N LEU A 22 -2.86 -0.21 -11.87
CA LEU A 22 -2.35 -1.54 -12.19
C LEU A 22 -2.26 -1.70 -13.71
N GLY A 23 -1.13 -2.20 -14.19
CA GLY A 23 -1.00 -2.59 -15.58
C GLY A 23 -1.63 -3.94 -15.84
N VAL A 24 -1.58 -4.38 -17.10
CA VAL A 24 -2.18 -5.65 -17.50
C VAL A 24 -1.55 -6.82 -16.75
N LYS A 25 -0.23 -6.81 -16.62
CA LYS A 25 0.49 -7.90 -15.95
C LYS A 25 0.14 -7.99 -14.47
N GLU A 26 0.07 -6.85 -13.79
CA GLU A 26 -0.26 -6.81 -12.36
C GLU A 26 -1.71 -7.23 -12.13
N ARG A 27 -2.62 -6.83 -12.99
CA ARG A 27 -4.02 -7.27 -12.90
C ARG A 27 -4.13 -8.77 -13.07
N GLN A 28 -3.42 -9.33 -14.06
CA GLN A 28 -3.43 -10.75 -14.30
C GLN A 28 -2.85 -11.51 -13.11
N TYR A 29 -1.77 -10.99 -12.54
CA TYR A 29 -1.17 -11.58 -11.35
C TYR A 29 -2.18 -11.64 -10.19
N CYS A 30 -2.93 -10.56 -9.97
CA CYS A 30 -3.96 -10.52 -8.92
C CYS A 30 -5.04 -11.57 -9.18
N ILE A 31 -5.46 -11.73 -10.43
CA ILE A 31 -6.46 -12.73 -10.81
C ILE A 31 -5.93 -14.14 -10.55
N ASP A 32 -4.71 -14.41 -10.98
CA ASP A 32 -4.13 -15.74 -10.88
C ASP A 32 -3.91 -16.17 -9.43
N LYS A 33 -3.45 -15.24 -8.58
CA LYS A 33 -3.14 -15.55 -7.19
C LYS A 33 -4.34 -15.50 -6.27
N GLY A 34 -5.27 -14.59 -6.56
CA GLY A 34 -6.45 -14.37 -5.72
C GLY A 34 -6.16 -13.43 -4.55
N PRO A 35 -7.23 -12.84 -3.99
CA PRO A 35 -7.06 -11.80 -2.97
C PRO A 35 -6.38 -12.28 -1.69
N GLU A 36 -6.63 -13.51 -1.26
CA GLU A 36 -6.04 -14.02 -0.03
C GLU A 36 -4.53 -14.16 -0.13
N VAL A 37 -4.04 -14.63 -1.28
CA VAL A 37 -2.59 -14.77 -1.50
C VAL A 37 -1.95 -13.40 -1.61
N ILE A 38 -2.60 -12.47 -2.31
CA ILE A 38 -2.07 -11.10 -2.45
C ILE A 38 -2.01 -10.41 -1.09
N ASP A 39 -3.03 -10.57 -0.24
CA ASP A 39 -3.02 -10.00 1.11
C ASP A 39 -1.91 -10.59 1.96
N SER A 40 -1.64 -11.88 1.80
CA SER A 40 -0.53 -12.55 2.49
C SER A 40 0.81 -11.96 2.06
N HIS A 41 0.99 -11.72 0.76
CA HIS A 41 2.20 -11.05 0.26
C HIS A 41 2.33 -9.65 0.85
N ALA A 42 1.21 -8.91 0.89
CA ALA A 42 1.23 -7.57 1.47
C ALA A 42 1.67 -7.62 2.94
N ALA A 43 1.11 -8.54 3.72
CA ALA A 43 1.46 -8.69 5.13
C ALA A 43 2.97 -8.97 5.29
N ASP A 44 3.51 -9.85 4.45
CA ASP A 44 4.94 -10.18 4.51
C ASP A 44 5.81 -8.97 4.16
N PHE A 45 5.48 -8.24 3.10
CA PHE A 45 6.25 -7.07 2.72
C PHE A 45 6.21 -6.01 3.81
N ILE A 46 5.05 -5.77 4.40
CA ILE A 46 4.91 -4.79 5.48
C ILE A 46 5.73 -5.20 6.69
N ALA A 47 5.61 -6.47 7.11
CA ALA A 47 6.32 -6.96 8.29
C ALA A 47 7.83 -6.88 8.11
N ASN A 48 8.33 -7.20 6.93
CA ASN A 48 9.76 -7.31 6.70
C ASN A 48 10.41 -5.99 6.31
N ARG A 49 9.73 -5.14 5.56
CA ARG A 49 10.34 -3.94 4.98
C ARG A 49 9.91 -2.64 5.62
N LEU A 50 8.76 -2.62 6.27
CA LEU A 50 8.19 -1.37 6.77
C LEU A 50 8.08 -1.35 8.29
N ALA A 51 7.75 -2.48 8.90
CA ALA A 51 7.45 -2.55 10.33
C ALA A 51 8.63 -2.26 11.28
N PRO A 52 9.89 -2.58 10.93
CA PRO A 52 10.99 -2.28 11.85
C PRO A 52 11.04 -0.81 12.21
N ALA A 53 11.52 -0.52 13.44
CA ALA A 53 11.62 0.85 13.92
C ALA A 53 12.50 1.71 13.01
N GLN A 54 13.56 1.10 12.47
CA GLN A 54 14.47 1.74 11.54
C GLN A 54 14.68 0.82 10.35
N PRO A 55 13.77 0.88 9.38
CA PRO A 55 13.87 -0.02 8.23
C PRO A 55 15.15 0.22 7.43
N ILE A 56 15.68 -0.85 6.88
CA ILE A 56 16.80 -0.76 5.96
C ILE A 56 16.32 -0.01 4.71
N ASN A 57 17.11 0.94 4.24
CA ASN A 57 16.80 1.75 3.07
C ASN A 57 15.50 2.56 3.22
N ASP A 58 15.28 3.12 4.43
CA ASP A 58 14.06 3.87 4.67
C ASP A 58 13.92 5.01 3.66
N GLY A 59 12.73 5.11 3.09
CA GLY A 59 12.44 6.02 1.99
C GLY A 59 12.54 5.36 0.62
N LYS A 60 13.20 4.21 0.52
CA LYS A 60 13.40 3.49 -0.73
C LYS A 60 13.16 2.00 -0.61
N GLN A 61 12.51 1.57 0.46
CA GLN A 61 12.33 0.14 0.71
C GLN A 61 11.29 -0.53 -0.20
N THR A 62 10.41 0.26 -0.82
CA THR A 62 9.36 -0.28 -1.68
C THR A 62 9.69 0.01 -3.14
N PRO A 63 9.89 -1.04 -3.95
CA PRO A 63 10.12 -0.85 -5.39
C PRO A 63 8.94 -0.15 -6.06
N MET A 64 9.21 0.54 -7.17
CA MET A 64 8.16 1.26 -7.89
C MET A 64 7.29 0.32 -8.72
N ARG A 65 7.74 -0.89 -8.98
CA ARG A 65 7.00 -1.87 -9.79
C ARG A 65 7.51 -3.27 -9.47
N GLY A 66 6.91 -4.28 -10.11
CA GLY A 66 7.31 -5.67 -9.94
C GLY A 66 6.33 -6.49 -9.13
N HIS A 67 5.38 -5.85 -8.47
CA HIS A 67 4.33 -6.54 -7.72
C HIS A 67 3.17 -5.57 -7.51
N PRO A 68 1.92 -6.03 -7.64
CA PRO A 68 0.77 -5.14 -7.44
C PRO A 68 0.75 -4.48 -6.05
N VAL A 69 1.23 -5.17 -5.02
CA VAL A 69 1.31 -4.59 -3.67
C VAL A 69 2.25 -3.39 -3.65
N PHE A 70 3.37 -3.44 -4.36
CA PHE A 70 4.30 -2.31 -4.40
C PHE A 70 3.63 -1.07 -5.01
N ILE A 71 2.89 -1.27 -6.09
CA ILE A 71 2.16 -0.17 -6.74
C ILE A 71 1.11 0.38 -5.78
N ALA A 72 0.38 -0.50 -5.11
CA ALA A 72 -0.62 -0.09 -4.13
C ALA A 72 -0.01 0.71 -2.99
N GLN A 73 1.19 0.32 -2.52
CA GLN A 73 1.86 1.05 -1.45
C GLN A 73 2.19 2.48 -1.86
N HIS A 74 2.68 2.68 -3.07
CA HIS A 74 2.95 4.03 -3.55
C HIS A 74 1.67 4.83 -3.75
N ALA A 75 0.63 4.18 -4.26
CA ALA A 75 -0.66 4.84 -4.47
C ALA A 75 -1.32 5.27 -3.17
N THR A 76 -1.09 4.53 -2.10
CA THR A 76 -1.76 4.75 -0.81
C THR A 76 -0.86 5.38 0.24
N ALA A 77 0.35 5.77 -0.14
CA ALA A 77 1.32 6.38 0.78
C ALA A 77 1.69 5.46 1.95
N THR A 78 1.80 4.16 1.66
CA THR A 78 2.28 3.16 2.62
C THR A 78 3.61 2.58 2.19
N CYS A 79 4.38 3.35 1.42
CA CYS A 79 5.62 2.87 0.81
C CYS A 79 6.85 3.09 1.67
N CYS A 80 6.78 3.95 2.68
CA CYS A 80 7.90 4.19 3.60
C CYS A 80 7.37 4.78 4.90
N ARG A 81 8.24 4.83 5.91
CA ARG A 81 7.83 5.31 7.23
C ARG A 81 7.51 6.81 7.22
N GLY A 82 8.20 7.58 6.38
CA GLY A 82 7.89 9.01 6.23
C GLY A 82 6.50 9.24 5.65
N CYS A 83 6.13 8.44 4.66
CA CYS A 83 4.79 8.54 4.07
C CYS A 83 3.72 8.10 5.06
N LEU A 84 3.99 7.06 5.84
CA LEU A 84 3.06 6.63 6.90
C LEU A 84 2.83 7.74 7.91
N ALA A 85 3.89 8.43 8.32
CA ALA A 85 3.76 9.51 9.29
C ALA A 85 2.95 10.66 8.71
N LYS A 86 3.23 11.03 7.47
CA LYS A 86 2.59 12.18 6.85
C LYS A 86 1.12 11.91 6.50
N TRP A 87 0.83 10.76 5.94
CA TRP A 87 -0.51 10.47 5.39
C TRP A 87 -1.42 9.72 6.35
N HIS A 88 -0.84 8.91 7.24
CA HIS A 88 -1.61 8.02 8.11
C HIS A 88 -1.43 8.32 9.60
N HIS A 89 -0.58 9.30 9.91
CA HIS A 89 -0.29 9.69 11.30
C HIS A 89 0.28 8.54 12.13
N ILE A 90 1.07 7.68 11.49
CA ILE A 90 1.75 6.57 12.15
C ILE A 90 3.20 7.00 12.38
N PRO A 91 3.62 7.20 13.65
CA PRO A 91 4.95 7.78 13.93
C PRO A 91 6.09 6.90 13.47
N GLN A 92 7.19 7.55 13.10
CA GLN A 92 8.46 6.87 12.81
C GLN A 92 9.16 6.53 14.10
N GLY A 93 10.16 5.64 14.01
CA GLY A 93 11.06 5.36 15.12
C GLY A 93 10.61 4.25 16.05
N GLN A 94 9.46 3.67 15.80
CA GLN A 94 8.94 2.56 16.60
C GLN A 94 8.52 1.42 15.69
N VAL A 95 8.67 0.19 16.19
CA VAL A 95 8.17 -0.98 15.46
C VAL A 95 6.67 -0.83 15.27
N LEU A 96 6.17 -1.12 14.07
CA LEU A 96 4.73 -1.08 13.81
C LEU A 96 4.04 -2.17 14.62
N SER A 97 2.97 -1.80 15.32
CA SER A 97 2.14 -2.77 16.03
C SER A 97 1.44 -3.70 15.04
N ASP A 98 0.96 -4.83 15.53
CA ASP A 98 0.17 -5.74 14.70
C ASP A 98 -1.06 -5.03 14.13
N GLU A 99 -1.69 -4.18 14.94
CA GLU A 99 -2.85 -3.41 14.50
C GLU A 99 -2.50 -2.45 13.36
N ALA A 100 -1.36 -1.76 13.48
CA ALA A 100 -0.91 -0.85 12.43
C ALA A 100 -0.62 -1.61 11.15
N GLN A 101 0.01 -2.78 11.25
CA GLN A 101 0.30 -3.60 10.08
C GLN A 101 -0.98 -4.07 9.41
N LEU A 102 -1.98 -4.51 10.19
CA LEU A 102 -3.28 -4.90 9.64
C LEU A 102 -3.99 -3.73 8.96
N TYR A 103 -3.91 -2.55 9.57
CA TYR A 103 -4.48 -1.35 8.96
C TYR A 103 -3.86 -1.10 7.59
N ILE A 104 -2.54 -1.16 7.50
CA ILE A 104 -1.83 -0.91 6.24
C ILE A 104 -2.23 -1.93 5.19
N VAL A 105 -2.31 -3.21 5.56
CA VAL A 105 -2.76 -4.25 4.63
C VAL A 105 -4.18 -3.97 4.15
N SER A 106 -5.06 -3.50 5.04
CA SER A 106 -6.43 -3.18 4.65
C SER A 106 -6.50 -2.02 3.67
N VAL A 107 -5.63 -1.03 3.82
CA VAL A 107 -5.55 0.10 2.89
C VAL A 107 -5.09 -0.38 1.51
N ILE A 108 -4.07 -1.22 1.49
CA ILE A 108 -3.56 -1.81 0.25
C ILE A 108 -4.66 -2.63 -0.43
N HIS A 109 -5.33 -3.48 0.33
CA HIS A 109 -6.41 -4.32 -0.17
C HIS A 109 -7.53 -3.47 -0.79
N HIS A 110 -7.93 -2.42 -0.10
CA HIS A 110 -8.99 -1.54 -0.57
C HIS A 110 -8.63 -0.91 -1.92
N TRP A 111 -7.40 -0.43 -2.06
CA TRP A 111 -6.94 0.14 -3.33
C TRP A 111 -6.96 -0.90 -4.44
N LEU A 112 -6.47 -2.12 -4.15
CA LEU A 112 -6.45 -3.20 -5.14
C LEU A 112 -7.86 -3.58 -5.59
N VAL A 113 -8.81 -3.63 -4.66
CA VAL A 113 -10.20 -3.93 -5.01
C VAL A 113 -10.75 -2.87 -5.96
N ILE A 114 -10.51 -1.61 -5.67
CA ILE A 114 -10.94 -0.52 -6.55
C ILE A 114 -10.34 -0.70 -7.95
N GLN A 115 -9.04 -0.98 -8.02
CA GLN A 115 -8.36 -1.15 -9.30
C GLN A 115 -8.89 -2.35 -10.08
N MET A 116 -9.14 -3.46 -9.39
CA MET A 116 -9.64 -4.66 -10.04
C MET A 116 -11.06 -4.51 -10.54
N ASN A 117 -11.84 -3.64 -9.92
CA ASN A 117 -13.22 -3.38 -10.33
C ASN A 117 -13.34 -2.31 -11.42
N ARG A 118 -12.26 -1.61 -11.73
CA ARG A 118 -12.28 -0.61 -12.80
C ARG A 118 -12.30 -1.30 -14.14
N GLN A 119 -13.02 -0.70 -15.07
CA GLN A 119 -13.04 -1.17 -16.44
C GLN A 119 -12.12 -0.29 -17.25
N ASP A 120 -10.91 -0.77 -17.47
CA ASP A 120 -9.93 -0.03 -18.24
C ASP A 120 -10.26 -0.05 -19.72
N ARG A 121 -10.00 1.06 -20.36
CA ARG A 121 -10.20 1.21 -21.78
C ARG A 121 -8.87 1.25 -22.50
#